data_da9a1aa3e26a8bd14037c482d29bd431
#
_entry.id   da9a1aa3e26a8bd14037c482d29bd431
#
_cell.length_a   1.000
_cell.length_b   1.000
_cell.length_c   1.000
_cell.angle_alpha   90.00
_cell.angle_beta   90.00
_cell.angle_gamma   90.00
#
_symmetry.space_group_name_H-M   'P 1'
#
loop_
_entity.id
_entity.type
_entity.pdbx_description
1 polymer ?
#
loop_
_entity_poly.entity_id
_entity_poly.type
_entity_poly.pdbx_seq_one_letter_code
_entity_poly.pdbx_strand_id
1 'polypeptide(L)'
;MSSDKPKFEYLKQVLLGASSGVLILALSIWGINASAGASGTGTKTPTSTKTPDATETPTTEPVGTCSIKDQASDAKLGTFTGQVVNLTNGEVLYDNGANQPSITASSVKILAATAAMQALGPNFRMSTKVVYSPSHPDTVVLVGGGDPTLRRPGGSSSVYRNAPKMTDLAQQVKDWATANGITAINHLVLDASLITGSTWDSSWPTYERTAGYQPLITGLMVDGDRKNPAYAKSPRSTDPVGRAGREFKTALGDIAANADITTGLAAGGATKIAEVKSAKLPTLINYMLSASDNTLAEYLARHVAISQGLPANLESIQSGYQKALATFNLDWTGVVVKDGSGESKFDVVTPALFNGIMARLTTPTTGNLHDILKGFPIAGKTGTLAGRFTGANSSARGHVFAKTGSILHAYALVG
;
A
#
# COMPACT_ATOMS: atom_id res chain seq x y z
N MET A 1 -23.56 -30.81 -5.93
CA MET A 1 -24.70 -29.98 -5.47
C MET A 1 -24.18 -28.96 -4.45
N SER A 2 -24.35 -27.70 -4.79
CA SER A 2 -24.36 -26.50 -3.93
C SER A 2 -23.12 -26.14 -3.11
N SER A 3 -22.20 -25.37 -3.71
CA SER A 3 -21.13 -24.64 -2.99
C SER A 3 -21.14 -23.11 -3.26
N ASP A 4 -22.21 -22.52 -3.80
CA ASP A 4 -22.23 -21.12 -4.25
C ASP A 4 -22.85 -20.09 -3.27
N LYS A 5 -23.32 -20.49 -2.10
CA LYS A 5 -23.96 -19.57 -1.14
C LYS A 5 -23.03 -18.55 -0.43
N PRO A 6 -21.77 -18.86 -0.06
CA PRO A 6 -20.97 -17.88 0.70
C PRO A 6 -20.51 -16.66 -0.10
N LYS A 7 -20.34 -16.77 -1.43
CA LYS A 7 -19.85 -15.65 -2.26
C LYS A 7 -20.87 -14.52 -2.43
N PHE A 8 -22.15 -14.87 -2.45
CA PHE A 8 -23.23 -13.89 -2.68
C PHE A 8 -23.51 -13.05 -1.42
N GLU A 9 -23.42 -13.66 -0.26
CA GLU A 9 -23.60 -12.94 1.02
C GLU A 9 -22.42 -12.00 1.32
N TYR A 10 -21.19 -12.40 1.00
CA TYR A 10 -20.01 -11.54 1.12
C TYR A 10 -20.14 -10.28 0.24
N LEU A 11 -20.61 -10.42 -0.99
CA LEU A 11 -20.80 -9.29 -1.91
C LEU A 11 -21.88 -8.31 -1.40
N LYS A 12 -22.97 -8.82 -0.81
CA LYS A 12 -24.02 -8.00 -0.18
C LYS A 12 -23.52 -7.24 1.05
N GLN A 13 -22.72 -7.89 1.90
CA GLN A 13 -22.16 -7.26 3.10
C GLN A 13 -21.12 -6.20 2.75
N VAL A 14 -20.29 -6.41 1.73
CA VAL A 14 -19.34 -5.39 1.22
C VAL A 14 -20.08 -4.18 0.66
N LEU A 15 -21.23 -4.39 -0.02
CA LEU A 15 -22.05 -3.29 -0.54
C LEU A 15 -22.77 -2.52 0.57
N LEU A 16 -23.26 -3.20 1.61
CA LEU A 16 -23.96 -2.58 2.74
C LEU A 16 -22.99 -1.81 3.66
N GLY A 17 -21.83 -2.39 3.98
CA GLY A 17 -20.81 -1.72 4.79
C GLY A 17 -20.18 -0.52 4.08
N ALA A 18 -20.04 -0.58 2.74
CA ALA A 18 -19.55 0.53 1.94
C ALA A 18 -20.50 1.75 1.95
N SER A 19 -21.80 1.54 2.13
CA SER A 19 -22.78 2.64 2.22
C SER A 19 -22.80 3.31 3.59
N SER A 20 -22.50 2.61 4.68
CA SER A 20 -22.60 3.13 6.04
C SER A 20 -21.38 3.96 6.46
N GLY A 21 -20.17 3.57 6.06
CA GLY A 21 -18.95 4.35 6.35
C GLY A 21 -18.84 5.69 5.61
N VAL A 22 -19.61 5.87 4.54
CA VAL A 22 -19.63 7.08 3.71
C VAL A 22 -20.43 8.21 4.33
N LEU A 23 -21.40 7.92 5.22
CA LEU A 23 -22.28 8.93 5.80
C LEU A 23 -21.56 9.85 6.80
N ILE A 24 -20.49 9.40 7.44
CA ILE A 24 -19.85 10.12 8.55
C ILE A 24 -18.94 11.26 8.07
N LEU A 25 -18.31 11.12 6.90
CA LEU A 25 -17.36 12.13 6.37
C LEU A 25 -18.03 13.26 5.57
N ALA A 26 -19.27 13.08 5.11
CA ALA A 26 -19.93 14.06 4.24
C ALA A 26 -20.51 15.27 4.97
N LEU A 27 -20.72 15.20 6.28
CA LEU A 27 -21.39 16.25 7.05
C LEU A 27 -20.46 17.33 7.59
N SER A 28 -19.15 17.12 7.56
CA SER A 28 -18.18 18.11 8.03
C SER A 28 -17.87 19.26 7.04
N ILE A 29 -18.41 19.23 5.81
CA ILE A 29 -18.06 20.19 4.74
C ILE A 29 -19.16 21.24 4.47
N TRP A 30 -20.34 21.14 5.08
CA TRP A 30 -21.46 22.04 4.76
C TRP A 30 -21.41 23.44 5.43
N GLY A 31 -20.37 23.72 6.21
CA GLY A 31 -20.24 25.00 6.96
C GLY A 31 -19.49 26.15 6.25
N ILE A 32 -18.94 25.99 5.06
CA ILE A 32 -17.95 26.95 4.52
C ILE A 32 -18.46 27.82 3.35
N ASN A 33 -19.61 27.57 2.73
CA ASN A 33 -20.06 28.35 1.56
C ASN A 33 -21.50 28.87 1.67
N ALA A 34 -21.73 29.83 2.56
CA ALA A 34 -22.94 30.69 2.51
C ALA A 34 -22.57 32.14 2.81
N SER A 35 -21.71 32.76 2.01
CA SER A 35 -21.63 34.20 1.90
C SER A 35 -20.88 34.65 0.65
N ALA A 36 -21.55 34.65 -0.49
CA ALA A 36 -21.21 35.52 -1.61
C ALA A 36 -22.40 35.64 -2.55
N GLY A 37 -22.94 36.84 -2.63
CA GLY A 37 -23.67 37.29 -3.80
C GLY A 37 -25.08 37.74 -3.64
N ALA A 38 -25.29 39.04 -3.37
CA ALA A 38 -26.38 39.79 -3.96
C ALA A 38 -25.95 41.25 -4.15
N SER A 39 -25.71 41.62 -5.38
CA SER A 39 -25.58 43.00 -5.84
C SER A 39 -26.97 43.61 -5.98
N GLY A 40 -27.17 44.82 -5.47
CA GLY A 40 -28.36 45.61 -5.70
C GLY A 40 -28.08 47.09 -5.49
N THR A 41 -28.07 47.80 -6.60
CA THR A 41 -27.89 49.27 -6.76
C THR A 41 -29.01 50.11 -6.12
N GLY A 42 -28.65 51.23 -5.51
CA GLY A 42 -29.66 52.26 -5.16
C GLY A 42 -29.13 53.42 -4.32
N THR A 43 -29.05 54.55 -4.92
CA THR A 43 -28.56 55.89 -4.59
C THR A 43 -29.31 56.60 -3.46
N LYS A 44 -28.58 57.40 -2.67
CA LYS A 44 -28.79 58.81 -2.16
C LYS A 44 -28.62 58.96 -0.64
N THR A 45 -27.68 59.85 -0.34
CA THR A 45 -27.39 60.56 0.91
C THR A 45 -28.53 61.51 1.31
N PRO A 46 -28.70 62.03 2.58
CA PRO A 46 -27.65 62.75 3.28
C PRO A 46 -27.57 62.58 4.84
N THR A 47 -26.37 62.81 5.32
CA THR A 47 -25.92 63.50 6.53
C THR A 47 -26.80 63.56 7.83
N SER A 48 -26.29 62.96 8.89
CA SER A 48 -26.40 63.50 10.26
C SER A 48 -25.23 62.97 11.12
N THR A 49 -24.52 63.95 11.67
CA THR A 49 -23.39 63.78 12.63
C THR A 49 -23.90 63.28 13.99
N LYS A 50 -23.29 62.25 14.55
CA LYS A 50 -23.23 62.02 15.99
C LYS A 50 -21.98 61.29 16.39
N THR A 51 -21.37 61.72 17.46
CA THR A 51 -20.21 61.45 18.27
C THR A 51 -19.93 59.96 18.52
N PRO A 52 -18.65 59.57 18.69
CA PRO A 52 -18.25 58.16 18.83
C PRO A 52 -18.50 57.66 20.26
N ASP A 53 -19.15 56.53 20.37
CA ASP A 53 -19.22 55.77 21.62
C ASP A 53 -18.85 54.30 21.39
N ALA A 54 -18.08 53.82 22.34
CA ALA A 54 -17.74 52.44 22.66
C ALA A 54 -17.30 51.49 21.54
N THR A 55 -16.06 51.09 21.65
CA THR A 55 -15.40 49.92 21.08
C THR A 55 -16.26 48.66 21.23
N GLU A 56 -16.97 48.26 20.18
CA GLU A 56 -17.52 46.90 20.08
C GLU A 56 -16.36 45.96 19.68
N THR A 57 -15.95 45.12 20.62
CA THR A 57 -15.14 43.96 20.36
C THR A 57 -15.87 43.08 19.35
N PRO A 58 -15.28 42.66 18.22
CA PRO A 58 -15.95 41.77 17.30
C PRO A 58 -16.20 40.44 18.02
N THR A 59 -17.47 40.18 18.34
CA THR A 59 -17.94 38.88 18.78
C THR A 59 -17.79 37.97 17.58
N THR A 60 -16.70 37.17 17.54
CA THR A 60 -16.59 36.04 16.63
C THR A 60 -17.71 35.08 17.01
N GLU A 61 -18.72 34.97 16.16
CA GLU A 61 -19.71 33.90 16.27
C GLU A 61 -18.93 32.56 16.29
N PRO A 62 -19.23 31.66 17.23
CA PRO A 62 -18.60 30.38 17.24
C PRO A 62 -18.90 29.67 15.92
N VAL A 63 -17.87 29.36 15.16
CA VAL A 63 -17.98 28.49 13.97
C VAL A 63 -18.69 27.23 14.44
N GLY A 64 -19.92 27.01 13.95
CA GLY A 64 -20.74 25.88 14.35
C GLY A 64 -19.93 24.58 14.17
N THR A 65 -19.57 23.94 15.27
CA THR A 65 -18.91 22.65 15.26
C THR A 65 -19.88 21.61 14.70
N CYS A 66 -19.68 21.17 13.46
CA CYS A 66 -20.44 20.06 12.92
C CYS A 66 -20.16 18.82 13.75
N SER A 67 -21.08 18.44 14.64
CA SER A 67 -21.00 17.22 15.40
C SER A 67 -21.30 16.02 14.50
N ILE A 68 -20.43 15.01 14.51
CA ILE A 68 -20.68 13.71 13.87
C ILE A 68 -21.20 12.66 14.86
N LYS A 69 -21.61 13.10 16.07
CA LYS A 69 -22.01 12.22 17.17
C LYS A 69 -23.16 11.29 16.77
N ASP A 70 -24.17 11.81 16.11
CA ASP A 70 -25.34 11.02 15.71
C ASP A 70 -24.97 9.95 14.67
N GLN A 71 -24.13 10.31 13.69
CA GLN A 71 -23.63 9.37 12.70
C GLN A 71 -22.71 8.31 13.31
N ALA A 72 -21.88 8.71 14.25
CA ALA A 72 -20.95 7.81 14.95
C ALA A 72 -21.66 6.84 15.90
N SER A 73 -22.87 7.17 16.34
CA SER A 73 -23.72 6.31 17.18
C SER A 73 -24.70 5.43 16.38
N ASP A 74 -24.66 5.44 15.04
CA ASP A 74 -25.51 4.58 14.22
C ASP A 74 -25.16 3.09 14.50
N ALA A 75 -26.15 2.32 14.95
CA ALA A 75 -25.98 0.90 15.29
C ALA A 75 -25.45 0.05 14.12
N LYS A 76 -25.59 0.51 12.88
CA LYS A 76 -25.04 -0.16 11.70
C LYS A 76 -23.51 -0.13 11.65
N LEU A 77 -22.85 0.73 12.39
CA LEU A 77 -21.39 0.77 12.50
C LEU A 77 -20.83 -0.38 13.36
N GLY A 78 -21.68 -1.02 14.18
CA GLY A 78 -21.22 -2.02 15.14
C GLY A 78 -20.30 -1.39 16.20
N THR A 79 -19.18 -2.05 16.51
CA THR A 79 -18.14 -1.45 17.36
C THR A 79 -17.35 -0.44 16.53
N PHE A 80 -17.53 0.83 16.83
CA PHE A 80 -16.88 1.93 16.11
C PHE A 80 -15.87 2.64 17.00
N THR A 81 -14.64 2.80 16.51
CA THR A 81 -13.62 3.67 17.09
C THR A 81 -13.20 4.69 16.03
N GLY A 82 -12.87 5.89 16.45
CA GLY A 82 -12.44 6.92 15.52
C GLY A 82 -11.99 8.20 16.21
N GLN A 83 -11.10 8.94 15.56
CA GLN A 83 -10.68 10.27 16.01
C GLN A 83 -10.53 11.18 14.81
N VAL A 84 -10.96 12.42 14.95
CA VAL A 84 -10.75 13.50 13.98
C VAL A 84 -9.94 14.59 14.63
N VAL A 85 -8.84 14.97 13.98
CA VAL A 85 -7.89 15.98 14.46
C VAL A 85 -7.74 17.07 13.40
N ASN A 86 -7.80 18.33 13.82
CA ASN A 86 -7.39 19.45 12.99
C ASN A 86 -5.85 19.48 12.95
N LEU A 87 -5.26 19.08 11.84
CA LEU A 87 -3.81 18.96 11.70
C LEU A 87 -3.09 20.32 11.68
N THR A 88 -3.81 21.44 11.57
CA THR A 88 -3.20 22.78 11.60
C THR A 88 -2.83 23.22 13.02
N ASN A 89 -3.68 22.89 14.00
CA ASN A 89 -3.51 23.31 15.39
C ASN A 89 -3.47 22.17 16.41
N GLY A 90 -3.67 20.92 15.98
CA GLY A 90 -3.69 19.73 16.84
C GLY A 90 -5.00 19.53 17.62
N GLU A 91 -6.02 20.34 17.39
CA GLU A 91 -7.30 20.25 18.08
C GLU A 91 -8.02 18.94 17.74
N VAL A 92 -8.47 18.22 18.77
CA VAL A 92 -9.32 17.03 18.61
C VAL A 92 -10.76 17.46 18.41
N LEU A 93 -11.24 17.31 17.18
CA LEU A 93 -12.62 17.68 16.80
C LEU A 93 -13.63 16.57 17.15
N TYR A 94 -13.18 15.33 17.22
CA TYR A 94 -14.00 14.18 17.60
C TYR A 94 -13.12 13.09 18.18
N ASP A 95 -13.56 12.43 19.23
CA ASP A 95 -12.93 11.26 19.83
C ASP A 95 -13.97 10.22 20.25
N ASN A 96 -13.75 8.99 19.80
CA ASN A 96 -14.45 7.82 20.28
C ASN A 96 -13.46 6.65 20.35
N GLY A 97 -12.75 6.55 21.46
CA GLY A 97 -11.79 5.47 21.67
C GLY A 97 -10.51 5.62 20.84
N ALA A 98 -9.94 6.84 20.77
CA ALA A 98 -8.71 7.12 20.01
C ALA A 98 -7.55 6.18 20.32
N ASN A 99 -7.43 5.73 21.56
CA ASN A 99 -6.38 4.81 22.02
C ASN A 99 -6.83 3.33 22.05
N GLN A 100 -8.03 3.04 21.56
CA GLN A 100 -8.53 1.67 21.49
C GLN A 100 -8.07 1.00 20.19
N PRO A 101 -7.24 -0.06 20.23
CA PRO A 101 -6.83 -0.79 19.04
C PRO A 101 -8.04 -1.42 18.34
N SER A 102 -8.09 -1.26 17.03
CA SER A 102 -9.18 -1.77 16.20
C SER A 102 -8.65 -2.37 14.90
N ILE A 103 -9.39 -3.31 14.33
CA ILE A 103 -9.00 -3.99 13.09
C ILE A 103 -8.89 -2.94 11.96
N THR A 104 -7.72 -2.88 11.34
CA THR A 104 -7.38 -1.88 10.34
C THR A 104 -7.65 -2.32 8.91
N ALA A 105 -7.65 -3.62 8.66
CA ALA A 105 -7.58 -4.16 7.31
C ALA A 105 -6.51 -3.38 6.50
N SER A 106 -6.74 -3.16 5.21
CA SER A 106 -5.75 -2.50 4.34
C SER A 106 -5.36 -1.06 4.72
N SER A 107 -5.90 -0.45 5.79
CA SER A 107 -5.41 0.84 6.28
C SER A 107 -4.00 0.72 6.87
N VAL A 108 -3.58 -0.47 7.34
CA VAL A 108 -2.21 -0.72 7.81
C VAL A 108 -1.16 -0.43 6.74
N LYS A 109 -1.52 -0.43 5.45
CA LYS A 109 -0.62 -0.06 4.35
C LYS A 109 -0.07 1.38 4.46
N ILE A 110 -0.72 2.25 5.24
CA ILE A 110 -0.18 3.57 5.58
C ILE A 110 1.08 3.40 6.45
N LEU A 111 1.05 2.50 7.44
CA LEU A 111 2.25 2.15 8.21
C LEU A 111 3.36 1.60 7.31
N ALA A 112 3.03 0.64 6.44
CA ALA A 112 3.99 0.05 5.49
C ALA A 112 4.62 1.12 4.59
N ALA A 113 3.82 2.04 4.04
CA ALA A 113 4.29 3.13 3.19
C ALA A 113 5.20 4.10 3.94
N THR A 114 4.79 4.50 5.15
CA THR A 114 5.51 5.47 5.97
C THR A 114 6.84 4.89 6.46
N ALA A 115 6.82 3.67 6.98
CA ALA A 115 8.03 2.98 7.43
C ALA A 115 9.00 2.73 6.27
N ALA A 116 8.50 2.32 5.09
CA ALA A 116 9.33 2.12 3.91
C ALA A 116 9.96 3.44 3.43
N MET A 117 9.20 4.53 3.33
CA MET A 117 9.74 5.81 2.91
C MET A 117 10.78 6.34 3.89
N GLN A 118 10.53 6.20 5.19
CA GLN A 118 11.42 6.63 6.26
C GLN A 118 12.72 5.83 6.29
N ALA A 119 12.64 4.50 6.19
CA ALA A 119 13.78 3.61 6.37
C ALA A 119 14.61 3.39 5.10
N LEU A 120 13.97 3.34 3.94
CA LEU A 120 14.61 3.00 2.67
C LEU A 120 14.89 4.23 1.80
N GLY A 121 14.12 5.31 1.98
CA GLY A 121 14.24 6.53 1.21
C GLY A 121 13.66 6.44 -0.22
N PRO A 122 13.46 7.61 -0.89
CA PRO A 122 12.73 7.68 -2.15
C PRO A 122 13.47 7.06 -3.34
N ASN A 123 14.78 6.88 -3.25
CA ASN A 123 15.58 6.30 -4.33
C ASN A 123 15.73 4.78 -4.24
N PHE A 124 15.19 4.16 -3.19
CA PHE A 124 15.21 2.72 -3.03
C PHE A 124 14.55 2.02 -4.22
N ARG A 125 15.17 0.89 -4.61
CA ARG A 125 14.66 -0.02 -5.64
C ARG A 125 15.01 -1.45 -5.22
N MET A 126 14.06 -2.35 -5.32
CA MET A 126 14.30 -3.78 -5.22
C MET A 126 15.07 -4.25 -6.45
N SER A 127 15.91 -5.26 -6.35
CA SER A 127 16.70 -5.75 -7.49
C SER A 127 16.61 -7.25 -7.66
N THR A 128 16.56 -7.70 -8.92
CA THR A 128 16.76 -9.11 -9.28
C THR A 128 18.08 -9.23 -10.04
N LYS A 129 18.89 -10.20 -9.67
CA LYS A 129 20.27 -10.37 -10.18
C LYS A 129 20.44 -11.74 -10.79
N VAL A 130 21.43 -11.86 -11.68
CA VAL A 130 21.99 -13.12 -12.08
C VAL A 130 23.46 -13.13 -11.68
N VAL A 131 23.89 -14.20 -11.05
CA VAL A 131 25.29 -14.38 -10.67
C VAL A 131 25.86 -15.66 -11.28
N TYR A 132 27.17 -15.69 -11.43
CA TYR A 132 27.95 -16.74 -12.02
C TYR A 132 29.18 -17.03 -11.19
N SER A 133 29.59 -18.32 -11.18
CA SER A 133 30.86 -18.75 -10.56
C SER A 133 31.68 -19.56 -11.55
N PRO A 134 32.96 -19.25 -11.75
CA PRO A 134 33.84 -20.05 -12.62
C PRO A 134 33.99 -21.52 -12.21
N SER A 135 33.71 -21.85 -10.94
CA SER A 135 33.69 -23.22 -10.45
C SER A 135 32.52 -24.07 -11.01
N HIS A 136 31.51 -23.41 -11.59
CA HIS A 136 30.35 -24.06 -12.22
C HIS A 136 30.07 -23.35 -13.56
N PRO A 137 30.86 -23.65 -14.59
CA PRO A 137 30.97 -22.86 -15.82
C PRO A 137 29.70 -22.86 -16.70
N ASP A 138 28.83 -23.84 -16.53
CA ASP A 138 27.56 -23.99 -17.25
C ASP A 138 26.32 -23.67 -16.40
N THR A 139 26.53 -23.03 -15.24
CA THR A 139 25.49 -22.71 -14.25
C THR A 139 25.35 -21.22 -14.08
N VAL A 140 24.12 -20.71 -14.11
CA VAL A 140 23.80 -19.37 -13.65
C VAL A 140 22.77 -19.44 -12.51
N VAL A 141 22.85 -18.47 -11.58
CA VAL A 141 21.93 -18.39 -10.44
C VAL A 141 21.08 -17.12 -10.58
N LEU A 142 19.77 -17.31 -10.69
CA LEU A 142 18.79 -16.22 -10.62
C LEU A 142 18.50 -15.90 -9.17
N VAL A 143 18.99 -14.76 -8.69
CA VAL A 143 18.87 -14.34 -7.29
C VAL A 143 17.71 -13.35 -7.14
N GLY A 144 16.71 -13.75 -6.39
CA GLY A 144 15.57 -12.92 -6.06
C GLY A 144 15.90 -11.91 -4.97
N GLY A 145 15.71 -10.64 -5.25
CA GLY A 145 15.89 -9.55 -4.31
C GLY A 145 14.58 -9.02 -3.72
N GLY A 146 13.54 -9.84 -3.65
CA GLY A 146 12.25 -9.45 -3.11
C GLY A 146 11.55 -8.40 -3.98
N ASP A 147 11.69 -8.46 -5.30
CA ASP A 147 10.95 -7.63 -6.25
C ASP A 147 9.79 -8.40 -6.88
N PRO A 148 8.54 -8.18 -6.43
CA PRO A 148 7.39 -8.82 -7.02
C PRO A 148 6.99 -8.23 -8.37
N THR A 149 7.60 -7.11 -8.77
CA THR A 149 7.19 -6.36 -9.96
C THR A 149 7.86 -6.84 -11.25
N LEU A 150 8.91 -7.69 -11.14
CA LEU A 150 9.65 -8.22 -12.29
C LEU A 150 8.69 -8.78 -13.34
N ARG A 151 8.73 -8.22 -14.56
CA ARG A 151 7.79 -8.55 -15.62
C ARG A 151 8.27 -9.74 -16.43
N ARG A 152 7.41 -10.74 -16.62
CA ARG A 152 7.69 -11.90 -17.47
C ARG A 152 7.77 -11.55 -18.95
N PRO A 153 8.39 -12.41 -19.80
CA PRO A 153 8.37 -12.29 -21.26
C PRO A 153 6.94 -12.34 -21.81
N GLY A 154 6.75 -11.78 -23.01
CA GLY A 154 5.49 -11.89 -23.76
C GLY A 154 4.29 -11.14 -23.20
N GLY A 155 4.35 -10.61 -21.99
CA GLY A 155 3.29 -9.81 -21.39
C GLY A 155 3.24 -8.40 -21.98
N SER A 156 2.16 -8.03 -22.69
CA SER A 156 1.99 -6.68 -23.24
C SER A 156 1.69 -5.63 -22.19
N SER A 157 1.11 -6.04 -21.04
CA SER A 157 0.69 -5.14 -19.96
C SER A 157 0.96 -5.75 -18.60
N SER A 158 1.30 -4.91 -17.64
CA SER A 158 1.40 -5.25 -16.21
C SER A 158 0.74 -4.14 -15.40
N VAL A 159 0.14 -4.51 -14.28
CA VAL A 159 -0.38 -3.53 -13.31
C VAL A 159 0.74 -2.67 -12.72
N TYR A 160 1.97 -3.19 -12.71
CA TYR A 160 3.12 -2.47 -12.18
C TYR A 160 3.75 -1.56 -13.25
N ARG A 161 3.61 -0.27 -13.06
CA ARG A 161 4.22 0.73 -13.97
C ARG A 161 5.73 0.76 -13.81
N ASN A 162 6.44 0.90 -14.92
CA ASN A 162 7.90 0.95 -14.97
C ASN A 162 8.58 -0.28 -14.33
N ALA A 163 7.89 -1.43 -14.37
CA ALA A 163 8.42 -2.70 -13.91
C ALA A 163 9.67 -3.09 -14.69
N PRO A 164 10.70 -3.64 -14.04
CA PRO A 164 11.85 -4.19 -14.73
C PRO A 164 11.43 -5.39 -15.58
N LYS A 165 12.08 -5.59 -16.71
CA LYS A 165 11.73 -6.69 -17.61
C LYS A 165 12.69 -7.83 -17.46
N MET A 166 12.16 -9.04 -17.38
CA MET A 166 12.97 -10.26 -17.39
C MET A 166 13.75 -10.45 -18.69
N THR A 167 13.18 -9.94 -19.80
CA THR A 167 13.89 -9.93 -21.09
C THR A 167 15.15 -9.09 -21.06
N ASP A 168 15.16 -7.96 -20.35
CA ASP A 168 16.34 -7.10 -20.23
C ASP A 168 17.41 -7.77 -19.34
N LEU A 169 16.97 -8.48 -18.30
CA LEU A 169 17.86 -9.30 -17.44
C LEU A 169 18.48 -10.44 -18.25
N ALA A 170 17.67 -11.18 -19.03
CA ALA A 170 18.14 -12.27 -19.85
C ALA A 170 19.08 -11.77 -20.99
N GLN A 171 18.82 -10.60 -21.56
CA GLN A 171 19.71 -10.03 -22.57
C GLN A 171 21.10 -9.74 -22.01
N GLN A 172 21.20 -9.15 -20.82
CA GLN A 172 22.49 -8.94 -20.14
C GLN A 172 23.25 -10.25 -19.95
N VAL A 173 22.55 -11.34 -19.59
CA VAL A 173 23.18 -12.68 -19.45
C VAL A 173 23.68 -13.20 -20.79
N LYS A 174 22.92 -13.06 -21.87
CA LYS A 174 23.33 -13.48 -23.22
C LYS A 174 24.54 -12.68 -23.72
N ASP A 175 24.55 -11.37 -23.50
CA ASP A 175 25.66 -10.49 -23.89
C ASP A 175 26.94 -10.89 -23.13
N TRP A 176 26.80 -11.12 -21.80
CA TRP A 176 27.91 -11.60 -20.98
C TRP A 176 28.39 -12.98 -21.42
N ALA A 177 27.51 -13.94 -21.69
CA ALA A 177 27.87 -15.29 -22.15
C ALA A 177 28.62 -15.23 -23.47
N THR A 178 28.16 -14.43 -24.44
CA THR A 178 28.83 -14.19 -25.72
C THR A 178 30.25 -13.64 -25.52
N ALA A 179 30.39 -12.62 -24.64
CA ALA A 179 31.70 -12.00 -24.37
C ALA A 179 32.68 -12.95 -23.66
N ASN A 180 32.19 -14.02 -23.00
CA ASN A 180 32.99 -14.99 -22.26
C ASN A 180 33.07 -16.39 -22.97
N GLY A 181 32.56 -16.48 -24.21
CA GLY A 181 32.61 -17.74 -24.97
C GLY A 181 31.72 -18.88 -24.44
N ILE A 182 30.71 -18.53 -23.64
CA ILE A 182 29.74 -19.48 -23.09
C ILE A 182 28.65 -19.71 -24.11
N THR A 183 28.51 -20.89 -24.64
CA THR A 183 27.54 -21.24 -25.68
C THR A 183 26.29 -21.93 -25.17
N ALA A 184 26.31 -22.46 -23.93
CA ALA A 184 25.19 -23.12 -23.31
C ALA A 184 25.19 -22.89 -21.78
N ILE A 185 24.00 -22.73 -21.24
CA ILE A 185 23.68 -22.73 -19.79
C ILE A 185 22.88 -24.00 -19.55
N ASN A 186 23.47 -24.97 -18.82
CA ASN A 186 22.85 -26.27 -18.57
C ASN A 186 22.09 -26.30 -17.23
N HIS A 187 22.46 -25.41 -16.29
CA HIS A 187 21.84 -25.36 -14.97
C HIS A 187 21.39 -23.96 -14.62
N LEU A 188 20.10 -23.82 -14.30
CA LEU A 188 19.51 -22.61 -13.80
C LEU A 188 19.09 -22.80 -12.34
N VAL A 189 19.86 -22.22 -11.42
CA VAL A 189 19.56 -22.27 -9.99
C VAL A 189 18.72 -21.05 -9.59
N LEU A 190 17.68 -21.25 -8.79
CA LEU A 190 16.82 -20.22 -8.30
C LEU A 190 17.08 -19.97 -6.81
N ASP A 191 17.65 -18.81 -6.50
CA ASP A 191 17.90 -18.36 -5.12
C ASP A 191 16.79 -17.41 -4.67
N ALA A 192 15.91 -17.92 -3.84
CA ALA A 192 14.82 -17.16 -3.22
C ALA A 192 15.03 -16.92 -1.72
N SER A 193 16.26 -17.07 -1.24
CA SER A 193 16.62 -17.10 0.19
C SER A 193 16.46 -15.76 0.93
N LEU A 194 16.29 -14.64 0.20
CA LEU A 194 16.13 -13.32 0.83
C LEU A 194 14.95 -13.28 1.80
N ILE A 195 13.81 -13.87 1.43
CA ILE A 195 12.62 -13.93 2.28
C ILE A 195 12.61 -15.31 2.97
N THR A 196 12.49 -15.26 4.28
CA THR A 196 12.56 -16.44 5.16
C THR A 196 11.23 -16.66 5.88
N GLY A 197 11.09 -17.81 6.55
CA GLY A 197 9.89 -18.15 7.30
C GLY A 197 8.73 -18.60 6.42
N SER A 198 7.52 -18.48 6.95
CA SER A 198 6.30 -18.89 6.24
C SER A 198 6.01 -18.00 5.04
N THR A 199 5.67 -18.62 3.91
CA THR A 199 5.21 -17.91 2.70
C THR A 199 3.75 -17.48 2.76
N TRP A 200 3.00 -17.97 3.76
CA TRP A 200 1.59 -17.70 3.99
C TRP A 200 1.30 -17.59 5.48
N ASP A 201 0.64 -16.53 5.93
CA ASP A 201 0.20 -16.44 7.32
C ASP A 201 -1.06 -17.27 7.53
N SER A 202 -1.11 -17.99 8.66
CA SER A 202 -2.25 -18.87 9.00
C SER A 202 -3.57 -18.12 9.21
N SER A 203 -3.52 -16.82 9.46
CA SER A 203 -4.70 -15.96 9.60
C SER A 203 -5.27 -15.49 8.26
N TRP A 204 -4.51 -15.63 7.15
CA TRP A 204 -5.01 -15.27 5.82
C TRP A 204 -5.98 -16.34 5.31
N PRO A 205 -7.17 -15.94 4.83
CA PRO A 205 -8.09 -16.90 4.25
C PRO A 205 -7.50 -17.57 2.99
N THR A 206 -7.49 -18.88 2.94
CA THR A 206 -6.83 -19.65 1.85
C THR A 206 -7.40 -19.33 0.45
N TYR A 207 -8.66 -18.89 0.37
CA TYR A 207 -9.27 -18.50 -0.90
C TYR A 207 -8.68 -17.21 -1.50
N GLU A 208 -8.00 -16.35 -0.71
CA GLU A 208 -7.43 -15.07 -1.17
C GLU A 208 -6.41 -15.27 -2.30
N ARG A 209 -5.71 -16.41 -2.28
CA ARG A 209 -4.78 -16.77 -3.35
C ARG A 209 -5.50 -17.02 -4.68
N THR A 210 -6.58 -17.78 -4.67
CA THR A 210 -7.37 -18.10 -5.89
C THR A 210 -8.28 -16.95 -6.29
N ALA A 211 -8.74 -16.13 -5.34
CA ALA A 211 -9.45 -14.88 -5.60
C ALA A 211 -8.54 -13.77 -6.16
N GLY A 212 -7.22 -13.95 -6.01
CA GLY A 212 -6.24 -13.08 -6.65
C GLY A 212 -5.81 -11.87 -5.83
N TYR A 213 -6.01 -11.88 -4.52
CA TYR A 213 -5.61 -10.79 -3.64
C TYR A 213 -4.20 -11.00 -3.07
N GLN A 214 -3.86 -12.23 -2.65
CA GLN A 214 -2.61 -12.53 -1.95
C GLN A 214 -1.84 -13.68 -2.61
N PRO A 215 -0.54 -13.52 -2.96
CA PRO A 215 0.33 -14.61 -3.40
C PRO A 215 1.00 -15.30 -2.20
N LEU A 216 1.66 -16.44 -2.45
CA LEU A 216 2.71 -16.91 -1.58
C LEU A 216 3.87 -15.91 -1.62
N ILE A 217 4.35 -15.47 -0.47
CA ILE A 217 5.43 -14.47 -0.39
C ILE A 217 6.78 -15.19 -0.38
N THR A 218 7.53 -15.01 -1.46
CA THR A 218 8.82 -15.68 -1.72
C THR A 218 9.87 -14.67 -2.17
N GLY A 219 11.16 -14.96 -2.00
CA GLY A 219 12.24 -14.06 -2.41
C GLY A 219 12.31 -13.77 -3.91
N LEU A 220 11.69 -14.63 -4.73
CA LEU A 220 11.69 -14.53 -6.18
C LEU A 220 10.28 -14.78 -6.74
N MET A 221 9.77 -13.87 -7.54
CA MET A 221 8.54 -14.05 -8.31
C MET A 221 8.49 -13.08 -9.51
N VAL A 222 7.48 -13.25 -10.38
CA VAL A 222 7.21 -12.37 -11.52
C VAL A 222 5.78 -11.85 -11.47
N ASP A 223 5.55 -10.59 -11.86
CA ASP A 223 4.23 -9.93 -11.96
C ASP A 223 3.35 -10.10 -10.71
N GLY A 224 3.95 -10.18 -9.52
CA GLY A 224 3.25 -10.49 -8.28
C GLY A 224 2.56 -11.84 -8.30
N ASP A 225 3.09 -12.80 -9.04
CA ASP A 225 2.56 -14.14 -9.29
C ASP A 225 1.14 -14.18 -9.88
N ARG A 226 0.71 -13.14 -10.60
CA ARG A 226 -0.61 -13.08 -11.26
C ARG A 226 -0.69 -14.04 -12.44
N LYS A 227 -1.81 -14.77 -12.58
CA LYS A 227 -2.10 -15.56 -13.78
C LYS A 227 -2.19 -14.63 -15.01
N ASN A 228 -2.89 -13.52 -14.88
CA ASN A 228 -2.91 -12.45 -15.87
C ASN A 228 -2.35 -11.15 -15.25
N PRO A 229 -1.16 -10.69 -15.69
CA PRO A 229 -0.50 -9.51 -15.10
C PRO A 229 -1.19 -8.19 -15.37
N ALA A 230 -2.13 -8.12 -16.32
CA ALA A 230 -2.89 -6.92 -16.63
C ALA A 230 -3.99 -6.61 -15.62
N TYR A 231 -4.37 -7.57 -14.78
CA TYR A 231 -5.46 -7.42 -13.82
C TYR A 231 -4.93 -7.39 -12.39
N ALA A 232 -5.36 -6.40 -11.62
CA ALA A 232 -4.99 -6.27 -10.21
C ALA A 232 -5.40 -7.51 -9.40
N LYS A 233 -6.63 -7.98 -9.61
CA LYS A 233 -7.16 -9.22 -9.04
C LYS A 233 -7.03 -10.33 -10.08
N SER A 234 -6.12 -11.24 -9.85
CA SER A 234 -5.85 -12.38 -10.74
C SER A 234 -5.35 -13.55 -9.90
N PRO A 235 -5.85 -14.77 -10.11
CA PRO A 235 -5.41 -15.94 -9.35
C PRO A 235 -3.89 -16.06 -9.29
N ARG A 236 -3.39 -16.52 -8.14
CA ARG A 236 -1.94 -16.75 -7.89
C ARG A 236 -1.66 -18.24 -7.92
N SER A 237 -0.42 -18.60 -8.25
CA SER A 237 0.01 -19.99 -8.29
C SER A 237 0.35 -20.55 -6.91
N THR A 238 0.70 -21.83 -6.89
CA THR A 238 1.30 -22.50 -5.74
C THR A 238 2.82 -22.56 -5.84
N ASP A 239 3.40 -22.03 -6.94
CA ASP A 239 4.83 -22.14 -7.23
C ASP A 239 5.32 -20.83 -7.91
N PRO A 240 5.42 -19.71 -7.17
CA PRO A 240 5.90 -18.44 -7.74
C PRO A 240 7.38 -18.51 -8.13
N VAL A 241 8.23 -19.22 -7.37
CA VAL A 241 9.67 -19.35 -7.63
C VAL A 241 9.91 -20.13 -8.91
N GLY A 242 9.33 -21.32 -9.03
CA GLY A 242 9.48 -22.15 -10.24
C GLY A 242 8.87 -21.47 -11.46
N ARG A 243 7.76 -20.70 -11.31
CA ARG A 243 7.23 -19.86 -12.39
C ARG A 243 8.30 -18.85 -12.85
N ALA A 244 8.93 -18.12 -11.94
CA ALA A 244 9.97 -17.15 -12.29
C ALA A 244 11.14 -17.82 -13.03
N GLY A 245 11.55 -19.01 -12.60
CA GLY A 245 12.58 -19.78 -13.28
C GLY A 245 12.19 -20.19 -14.71
N ARG A 246 10.99 -20.69 -14.92
CA ARG A 246 10.49 -21.07 -16.25
C ARG A 246 10.41 -19.84 -17.20
N GLU A 247 9.94 -18.72 -16.69
CA GLU A 247 9.87 -17.47 -17.46
C GLU A 247 11.27 -16.94 -17.79
N PHE A 248 12.25 -17.11 -16.87
CA PHE A 248 13.62 -16.71 -17.14
C PHE A 248 14.29 -17.62 -18.15
N LYS A 249 14.10 -18.94 -18.06
CA LYS A 249 14.55 -19.91 -19.08
C LYS A 249 14.01 -19.54 -20.46
N THR A 250 12.72 -19.23 -20.55
CA THR A 250 12.08 -18.75 -21.78
C THR A 250 12.74 -17.46 -22.33
N ALA A 251 13.09 -16.51 -21.46
CA ALA A 251 13.73 -15.26 -21.85
C ALA A 251 15.17 -15.46 -22.34
N LEU A 252 15.89 -16.43 -21.79
CA LEU A 252 17.24 -16.82 -22.22
C LEU A 252 17.23 -17.44 -23.63
N GLY A 253 16.16 -18.18 -23.98
CA GLY A 253 16.02 -18.82 -25.28
C GLY A 253 17.01 -19.95 -25.49
N ASP A 254 17.61 -20.04 -26.69
CA ASP A 254 18.45 -21.20 -27.14
C ASP A 254 19.62 -21.48 -26.20
N ILE A 255 20.25 -20.46 -25.64
CA ILE A 255 21.40 -20.64 -24.75
C ILE A 255 21.07 -21.45 -23.50
N ALA A 256 19.80 -21.47 -23.07
CA ALA A 256 19.33 -22.25 -21.93
C ALA A 256 18.24 -23.28 -22.28
N ALA A 257 18.12 -23.65 -23.58
CA ALA A 257 17.04 -24.52 -24.04
C ALA A 257 16.97 -25.85 -23.27
N ASN A 258 18.15 -26.43 -22.95
CA ASN A 258 18.26 -27.68 -22.24
C ASN A 258 18.49 -27.51 -20.72
N ALA A 259 18.49 -26.28 -20.21
CA ALA A 259 18.77 -26.05 -18.79
C ALA A 259 17.74 -26.77 -17.90
N ASP A 260 18.18 -27.49 -16.92
CA ASP A 260 17.38 -27.90 -15.78
C ASP A 260 17.17 -26.68 -14.83
N ILE A 261 16.10 -26.73 -14.06
CA ILE A 261 15.77 -25.68 -13.12
C ILE A 261 15.72 -26.29 -11.72
N THR A 262 16.59 -25.80 -10.85
CA THR A 262 16.66 -26.23 -9.45
C THR A 262 16.57 -25.03 -8.51
N THR A 263 16.32 -25.26 -7.23
CA THR A 263 16.38 -24.23 -6.17
C THR A 263 17.67 -24.43 -5.38
N GLY A 264 18.31 -23.31 -5.00
CA GLY A 264 19.57 -23.37 -4.24
C GLY A 264 20.05 -21.98 -3.88
N LEU A 265 21.18 -21.90 -3.20
CA LEU A 265 21.81 -20.62 -2.85
C LEU A 265 22.87 -20.24 -3.88
N ALA A 266 23.03 -18.96 -4.12
CA ALA A 266 24.18 -18.44 -4.84
C ALA A 266 25.47 -18.76 -4.06
N ALA A 267 26.49 -19.23 -4.77
CA ALA A 267 27.78 -19.52 -4.14
C ALA A 267 28.41 -18.23 -3.57
N GLY A 268 29.08 -18.35 -2.43
CA GLY A 268 29.86 -17.25 -1.88
C GLY A 268 30.93 -16.79 -2.89
N GLY A 269 31.03 -15.48 -3.11
CA GLY A 269 31.98 -14.93 -4.08
C GLY A 269 31.55 -15.01 -5.54
N ALA A 270 30.34 -15.49 -5.86
CA ALA A 270 29.83 -15.49 -7.23
C ALA A 270 29.73 -14.04 -7.77
N THR A 271 30.13 -13.87 -9.04
CA THR A 271 30.14 -12.56 -9.69
C THR A 271 28.77 -12.23 -10.25
N LYS A 272 28.28 -10.99 -10.00
CA LYS A 272 27.07 -10.48 -10.63
C LYS A 272 27.32 -10.22 -12.12
N ILE A 273 26.55 -10.86 -12.99
CA ILE A 273 26.65 -10.74 -14.45
C ILE A 273 25.47 -9.97 -15.06
N ALA A 274 24.34 -9.90 -14.36
CA ALA A 274 23.17 -9.13 -14.80
C ALA A 274 22.39 -8.60 -13.60
N GLU A 275 21.70 -7.48 -13.80
CA GLU A 275 20.83 -6.88 -12.78
C GLU A 275 19.73 -6.03 -13.42
N VAL A 276 18.51 -6.17 -12.89
CA VAL A 276 17.41 -5.22 -13.16
C VAL A 276 16.81 -4.76 -11.83
N LYS A 277 16.24 -3.55 -11.84
CA LYS A 277 15.72 -2.92 -10.63
C LYS A 277 14.28 -2.47 -10.79
N SER A 278 13.48 -2.61 -9.75
CA SER A 278 12.10 -2.12 -9.70
C SER A 278 11.99 -0.62 -10.02
N ALA A 279 10.79 -0.11 -10.16
CA ALA A 279 10.55 1.33 -10.08
C ALA A 279 11.04 1.90 -8.73
N LYS A 280 11.24 3.22 -8.64
CA LYS A 280 11.57 3.88 -7.37
C LYS A 280 10.43 3.73 -6.36
N LEU A 281 10.77 3.75 -5.08
CA LEU A 281 9.85 3.55 -3.97
C LEU A 281 8.57 4.41 -4.04
N PRO A 282 8.60 5.72 -4.36
CA PRO A 282 7.36 6.51 -4.47
C PRO A 282 6.37 5.96 -5.51
N THR A 283 6.85 5.42 -6.63
CA THR A 283 5.99 4.79 -7.65
C THR A 283 5.33 3.53 -7.12
N LEU A 284 6.08 2.71 -6.38
CA LEU A 284 5.56 1.48 -5.75
C LEU A 284 4.52 1.79 -4.68
N ILE A 285 4.81 2.76 -3.79
CA ILE A 285 3.90 3.21 -2.74
C ILE A 285 2.61 3.78 -3.35
N ASN A 286 2.73 4.61 -4.39
CA ASN A 286 1.56 5.18 -5.07
C ASN A 286 0.62 4.08 -5.57
N TYR A 287 1.14 3.07 -6.25
CA TYR A 287 0.33 1.95 -6.72
C TYR A 287 -0.21 1.11 -5.53
N MET A 288 0.61 0.80 -4.54
CA MET A 288 0.22 0.04 -3.35
C MET A 288 -0.97 0.67 -2.64
N LEU A 289 -0.95 1.98 -2.43
CA LEU A 289 -2.02 2.69 -1.72
C LEU A 289 -3.26 2.87 -2.58
N SER A 290 -3.11 3.28 -3.85
CA SER A 290 -4.23 3.58 -4.75
C SER A 290 -5.02 2.33 -5.14
N ALA A 291 -4.31 1.23 -5.46
CA ALA A 291 -4.90 -0.06 -5.82
C ALA A 291 -5.16 -0.97 -4.62
N SER A 292 -4.65 -0.60 -3.44
CA SER A 292 -4.65 -1.44 -2.24
C SER A 292 -3.93 -2.79 -2.46
N ASP A 293 -2.75 -2.75 -3.09
CA ASP A 293 -2.01 -3.96 -3.49
C ASP A 293 -1.36 -4.65 -2.29
N ASN A 294 -1.86 -5.84 -1.92
CA ASN A 294 -1.35 -6.63 -0.80
C ASN A 294 0.09 -7.10 -1.07
N THR A 295 0.37 -7.51 -2.30
CA THR A 295 1.69 -8.02 -2.67
C THR A 295 2.79 -7.01 -2.38
N LEU A 296 2.68 -5.77 -2.89
CA LEU A 296 3.68 -4.73 -2.62
C LEU A 296 3.80 -4.39 -1.14
N ALA A 297 2.69 -4.40 -0.41
CA ALA A 297 2.71 -4.11 1.03
C ALA A 297 3.54 -5.15 1.81
N GLU A 298 3.36 -6.44 1.49
CA GLU A 298 4.12 -7.52 2.09
C GLU A 298 5.63 -7.44 1.80
N TYR A 299 5.98 -7.10 0.56
CA TYR A 299 7.39 -6.98 0.19
C TYR A 299 8.04 -5.74 0.80
N LEU A 300 7.37 -4.59 0.79
CA LEU A 300 7.90 -3.38 1.41
C LEU A 300 8.07 -3.54 2.92
N ALA A 301 7.13 -4.21 3.60
CA ALA A 301 7.25 -4.52 5.03
C ALA A 301 8.51 -5.34 5.34
N ARG A 302 8.81 -6.34 4.53
CA ARG A 302 10.02 -7.17 4.70
C ARG A 302 11.30 -6.40 4.37
N HIS A 303 11.28 -5.55 3.36
CA HIS A 303 12.43 -4.67 3.08
C HIS A 303 12.68 -3.66 4.21
N VAL A 304 11.63 -3.18 4.87
CA VAL A 304 11.79 -2.38 6.09
C VAL A 304 12.47 -3.21 7.17
N ALA A 305 12.02 -4.44 7.43
CA ALA A 305 12.65 -5.32 8.41
C ALA A 305 14.15 -5.52 8.12
N ILE A 306 14.50 -5.84 6.86
CA ILE A 306 15.90 -5.98 6.42
C ILE A 306 16.70 -4.71 6.72
N SER A 307 16.17 -3.54 6.39
CA SER A 307 16.87 -2.27 6.62
C SER A 307 17.13 -1.96 8.09
N GLN A 308 16.36 -2.60 8.98
CA GLN A 308 16.51 -2.49 10.43
C GLN A 308 17.34 -3.64 11.03
N GLY A 309 18.03 -4.42 10.19
CA GLY A 309 18.84 -5.56 10.63
C GLY A 309 18.05 -6.77 11.11
N LEU A 310 16.79 -6.90 10.69
CA LEU A 310 15.90 -8.00 11.06
C LEU A 310 15.72 -8.98 9.89
N PRO A 311 15.36 -10.25 10.16
CA PRO A 311 15.00 -11.20 9.12
C PRO A 311 13.81 -10.72 8.26
N ALA A 312 13.79 -11.11 6.99
CA ALA A 312 12.70 -10.78 6.07
C ALA A 312 11.54 -11.78 6.22
N ASN A 313 10.90 -11.80 7.37
CA ASN A 313 9.76 -12.70 7.69
C ASN A 313 8.58 -11.93 8.28
N LEU A 314 7.48 -12.63 8.55
CA LEU A 314 6.26 -12.03 9.14
C LEU A 314 6.51 -11.49 10.55
N GLU A 315 7.24 -12.25 11.37
CA GLU A 315 7.48 -11.97 12.78
C GLU A 315 8.28 -10.67 12.98
N SER A 316 9.04 -10.25 11.98
CA SER A 316 9.88 -9.05 12.01
C SER A 316 9.16 -7.76 11.62
N ILE A 317 7.94 -7.83 11.06
CA ILE A 317 7.27 -6.66 10.45
C ILE A 317 7.00 -5.58 11.49
N GLN A 318 6.33 -5.92 12.60
CA GLN A 318 6.02 -4.93 13.64
C GLN A 318 7.28 -4.28 14.21
N SER A 319 8.27 -5.10 14.59
CA SER A 319 9.54 -4.59 15.11
C SER A 319 10.28 -3.72 14.10
N GLY A 320 10.23 -4.09 12.82
CA GLY A 320 10.77 -3.29 11.73
C GLY A 320 10.10 -1.90 11.64
N TYR A 321 8.77 -1.85 11.73
CA TYR A 321 8.03 -0.58 11.71
C TYR A 321 8.34 0.28 12.94
N GLN A 322 8.36 -0.32 14.14
CA GLN A 322 8.69 0.38 15.37
C GLN A 322 10.07 1.03 15.31
N LYS A 323 11.08 0.29 14.84
CA LYS A 323 12.44 0.82 14.67
C LYS A 323 12.50 1.91 13.60
N ALA A 324 11.89 1.69 12.45
CA ALA A 324 11.88 2.65 11.33
C ALA A 324 11.19 3.99 11.69
N LEU A 325 10.15 3.93 12.52
CA LEU A 325 9.34 5.08 12.93
C LEU A 325 9.65 5.58 14.36
N ALA A 326 10.76 5.16 14.95
CA ALA A 326 11.12 5.53 16.34
C ALA A 326 11.12 7.04 16.57
N THR A 327 11.55 7.83 15.60
CA THR A 327 11.60 9.31 15.69
C THR A 327 10.22 9.99 15.62
N PHE A 328 9.16 9.22 15.35
CA PHE A 328 7.79 9.77 15.28
C PHE A 328 7.12 9.85 16.65
N ASN A 329 7.70 9.20 17.67
CA ASN A 329 7.17 9.12 19.04
C ASN A 329 5.72 8.62 19.08
N LEU A 330 5.42 7.57 18.30
CA LEU A 330 4.10 6.95 18.24
C LEU A 330 3.87 6.03 19.45
N ASP A 331 2.65 6.05 20.00
CA ASP A 331 2.26 5.10 21.02
C ASP A 331 1.83 3.77 20.37
N TRP A 332 2.58 2.71 20.66
CA TRP A 332 2.34 1.35 20.18
C TRP A 332 1.58 0.47 21.19
N THR A 333 1.07 1.06 22.28
CA THR A 333 0.35 0.30 23.31
C THR A 333 -0.87 -0.39 22.70
N GLY A 334 -0.92 -1.72 22.85
CA GLY A 334 -2.01 -2.55 22.32
C GLY A 334 -2.02 -2.71 20.78
N VAL A 335 -1.12 -2.07 20.06
CA VAL A 335 -1.01 -2.21 18.59
C VAL A 335 -0.38 -3.55 18.24
N VAL A 336 -1.00 -4.26 17.30
CA VAL A 336 -0.49 -5.51 16.73
C VAL A 336 -0.48 -5.38 15.21
N VAL A 337 0.68 -5.64 14.59
CA VAL A 337 0.86 -5.69 13.14
C VAL A 337 1.42 -7.06 12.79
N LYS A 338 0.58 -7.92 12.24
CA LYS A 338 0.93 -9.28 11.83
C LYS A 338 1.51 -9.34 10.44
N ASP A 339 1.01 -8.47 9.55
CA ASP A 339 1.45 -8.45 8.15
C ASP A 339 1.53 -7.01 7.62
N GLY A 340 2.07 -6.85 6.42
CA GLY A 340 2.21 -5.54 5.78
C GLY A 340 0.95 -5.08 5.06
N SER A 341 0.03 -5.98 4.79
CA SER A 341 -1.11 -5.78 3.89
C SER A 341 -2.42 -5.47 4.61
N GLY A 342 -2.56 -5.91 5.86
CA GLY A 342 -3.82 -5.88 6.61
C GLY A 342 -4.80 -6.97 6.18
N GLU A 343 -4.29 -8.07 5.66
CA GLU A 343 -5.08 -9.26 5.35
C GLU A 343 -5.43 -10.04 6.62
N SER A 344 -4.54 -9.97 7.60
CA SER A 344 -4.74 -10.58 8.92
C SER A 344 -5.82 -9.83 9.71
N LYS A 345 -6.80 -10.56 10.22
CA LYS A 345 -7.79 -10.03 11.16
C LYS A 345 -7.19 -9.64 12.53
N PHE A 346 -5.94 -9.97 12.76
CA PHE A 346 -5.22 -9.64 14.00
C PHE A 346 -4.41 -8.35 13.88
N ASP A 347 -4.41 -7.68 12.72
CA ASP A 347 -3.86 -6.34 12.60
C ASP A 347 -4.79 -5.34 13.28
N VAL A 348 -4.35 -4.82 14.42
CA VAL A 348 -5.07 -3.80 15.17
C VAL A 348 -4.18 -2.60 15.46
N VAL A 349 -4.69 -1.42 15.14
CA VAL A 349 -3.98 -0.14 15.33
C VAL A 349 -4.96 0.87 15.93
N THR A 350 -4.45 1.80 16.71
CA THR A 350 -5.27 2.85 17.32
C THR A 350 -5.51 4.01 16.34
N PRO A 351 -6.68 4.66 16.37
CA PRO A 351 -6.91 5.91 15.64
C PRO A 351 -5.86 7.00 15.93
N ALA A 352 -5.42 7.10 17.18
CA ALA A 352 -4.39 8.06 17.61
C ALA A 352 -3.04 7.82 16.91
N LEU A 353 -2.61 6.56 16.76
CA LEU A 353 -1.37 6.24 16.06
C LEU A 353 -1.46 6.66 14.58
N PHE A 354 -2.59 6.38 13.91
CA PHE A 354 -2.78 6.83 12.54
C PHE A 354 -2.77 8.35 12.42
N ASN A 355 -3.41 9.09 13.33
CA ASN A 355 -3.37 10.55 13.35
C ASN A 355 -1.95 11.08 13.55
N GLY A 356 -1.14 10.44 14.42
CA GLY A 356 0.27 10.77 14.58
C GLY A 356 1.06 10.61 13.28
N ILE A 357 0.77 9.57 12.50
CA ILE A 357 1.35 9.38 11.16
C ILE A 357 0.85 10.45 10.20
N MET A 358 -0.47 10.68 10.11
CA MET A 358 -1.05 11.66 9.20
C MET A 358 -0.51 13.07 9.45
N ALA A 359 -0.30 13.45 10.70
CA ALA A 359 0.35 14.71 11.05
C ALA A 359 1.76 14.83 10.46
N ARG A 360 2.53 13.73 10.43
CA ARG A 360 3.85 13.71 9.80
C ARG A 360 3.78 13.80 8.28
N LEU A 361 2.83 13.09 7.66
CA LEU A 361 2.68 13.10 6.20
C LEU A 361 2.21 14.45 5.65
N THR A 362 1.43 15.20 6.42
CA THR A 362 0.88 16.51 5.99
C THR A 362 1.78 17.69 6.31
N THR A 363 2.78 17.52 7.18
CA THR A 363 3.73 18.58 7.52
C THR A 363 4.71 18.82 6.35
N PRO A 364 4.76 20.01 5.72
CA PRO A 364 5.59 20.27 4.54
C PRO A 364 7.10 20.05 4.75
N THR A 365 7.59 20.19 5.98
CA THR A 365 9.01 20.07 6.33
C THR A 365 9.50 18.63 6.45
N THR A 366 8.61 17.63 6.33
CA THR A 366 8.97 16.21 6.46
C THR A 366 9.57 15.61 5.18
N GLY A 367 9.93 16.43 4.20
CA GLY A 367 10.63 16.00 2.99
C GLY A 367 9.82 14.98 2.17
N ASN A 368 10.44 13.83 1.88
CA ASN A 368 9.87 12.81 1.00
C ASN A 368 8.61 12.11 1.55
N LEU A 369 8.30 12.24 2.84
CA LEU A 369 7.10 11.62 3.44
C LEU A 369 5.82 12.18 2.84
N HIS A 370 5.80 13.47 2.50
CA HIS A 370 4.65 14.11 1.85
C HIS A 370 4.28 13.44 0.51
N ASP A 371 5.23 12.84 -0.20
CA ASP A 371 4.98 12.15 -1.46
C ASP A 371 4.05 10.93 -1.31
N ILE A 372 3.93 10.38 -0.11
CA ILE A 372 3.04 9.26 0.19
C ILE A 372 1.58 9.64 -0.07
N LEU A 373 1.20 10.89 0.21
CA LEU A 373 -0.18 11.39 0.01
C LEU A 373 -0.63 11.31 -1.46
N LYS A 374 0.32 11.35 -2.41
CA LYS A 374 0.03 11.20 -3.86
C LYS A 374 -0.55 9.81 -4.19
N GLY A 375 -0.33 8.82 -3.34
CA GLY A 375 -0.87 7.46 -3.48
C GLY A 375 -2.25 7.28 -2.88
N PHE A 376 -2.77 8.25 -2.12
CA PHE A 376 -4.07 8.09 -1.49
C PHE A 376 -5.20 8.11 -2.53
N PRO A 377 -6.16 7.18 -2.44
CA PRO A 377 -7.41 7.27 -3.17
C PRO A 377 -8.13 8.58 -2.91
N ILE A 378 -8.74 9.16 -3.94
CA ILE A 378 -9.49 10.40 -3.88
C ILE A 378 -10.97 10.08 -4.07
N ALA A 379 -11.81 10.58 -3.15
CA ALA A 379 -13.25 10.41 -3.16
C ALA A 379 -13.85 10.74 -4.53
N GLY A 380 -14.58 9.78 -5.10
CA GLY A 380 -15.26 9.90 -6.39
C GLY A 380 -14.34 10.12 -7.61
N LYS A 381 -12.99 9.96 -7.46
CA LYS A 381 -12.04 10.22 -8.55
C LYS A 381 -11.06 9.08 -8.81
N THR A 382 -10.37 8.57 -7.77
CA THR A 382 -9.28 7.60 -7.98
C THR A 382 -9.31 6.43 -7.00
N GLY A 383 -8.60 5.36 -7.37
CA GLY A 383 -8.32 4.23 -6.53
C GLY A 383 -9.57 3.56 -5.96
N THR A 384 -9.49 3.05 -4.74
CA THR A 384 -10.60 2.36 -4.08
C THR A 384 -11.77 3.28 -3.69
N LEU A 385 -11.60 4.60 -3.83
CA LEU A 385 -12.66 5.59 -3.60
C LEU A 385 -13.32 6.10 -4.90
N ALA A 386 -12.89 5.67 -6.08
CA ALA A 386 -13.36 6.18 -7.37
C ALA A 386 -14.88 6.07 -7.54
N GLY A 387 -15.49 4.97 -7.10
CA GLY A 387 -16.93 4.71 -7.18
C GLY A 387 -17.74 5.08 -5.93
N ARG A 388 -17.11 5.75 -4.96
CA ARG A 388 -17.75 6.15 -3.70
C ARG A 388 -18.05 7.65 -3.70
N PHE A 389 -18.77 8.13 -2.67
CA PHE A 389 -19.15 9.54 -2.54
C PHE A 389 -20.04 10.01 -3.70
N THR A 390 -21.14 9.28 -3.90
CA THR A 390 -22.19 9.56 -4.89
C THR A 390 -23.50 9.95 -4.18
N GLY A 391 -24.47 10.47 -4.92
CA GLY A 391 -25.77 10.87 -4.37
C GLY A 391 -25.62 11.98 -3.32
N ALA A 392 -26.21 11.80 -2.14
CA ALA A 392 -26.19 12.76 -1.04
C ALA A 392 -24.79 13.14 -0.55
N ASN A 393 -23.80 12.28 -0.79
CA ASN A 393 -22.41 12.49 -0.37
C ASN A 393 -21.52 13.06 -1.48
N SER A 394 -22.09 13.50 -2.60
CA SER A 394 -21.34 13.97 -3.77
C SER A 394 -20.51 15.24 -3.51
N SER A 395 -20.86 16.06 -2.52
CA SER A 395 -20.08 17.22 -2.09
C SER A 395 -18.67 16.87 -1.60
N ALA A 396 -18.45 15.66 -1.10
CA ALA A 396 -17.15 15.20 -0.65
C ALA A 396 -16.22 14.73 -1.80
N ARG A 397 -16.72 14.68 -3.06
CA ARG A 397 -15.90 14.28 -4.22
C ARG A 397 -14.72 15.21 -4.41
N GLY A 398 -13.53 14.62 -4.45
CA GLY A 398 -12.29 15.37 -4.65
C GLY A 398 -11.74 16.06 -3.41
N HIS A 399 -12.44 15.98 -2.27
CA HIS A 399 -12.04 16.62 -1.02
C HIS A 399 -11.58 15.62 0.05
N VAL A 400 -11.91 14.33 -0.08
CA VAL A 400 -11.46 13.30 0.83
C VAL A 400 -10.36 12.48 0.16
N PHE A 401 -9.21 12.42 0.81
CA PHE A 401 -8.02 11.66 0.43
C PHE A 401 -7.79 10.61 1.51
N ALA A 402 -8.08 9.34 1.24
CA ALA A 402 -8.06 8.35 2.30
C ALA A 402 -7.74 6.94 1.79
N LYS A 403 -7.04 6.18 2.64
CA LYS A 403 -6.86 4.74 2.46
C LYS A 403 -8.03 4.00 3.09
N THR A 404 -8.63 3.11 2.32
CA THR A 404 -9.69 2.22 2.78
C THR A 404 -9.13 0.92 3.31
N GLY A 405 -9.75 0.38 4.35
CA GLY A 405 -9.58 -0.99 4.81
C GLY A 405 -10.90 -1.77 4.69
N SER A 406 -10.85 -3.03 4.27
CA SER A 406 -12.02 -3.90 4.22
C SER A 406 -11.57 -5.36 4.21
N ILE A 407 -11.93 -6.09 5.25
CA ILE A 407 -11.91 -7.54 5.33
C ILE A 407 -13.26 -8.02 5.85
N LEU A 408 -13.46 -9.33 6.01
CA LEU A 408 -14.69 -9.87 6.57
C LEU A 408 -14.94 -9.27 7.98
N HIS A 409 -16.10 -8.64 8.15
CA HIS A 409 -16.57 -8.02 9.39
C HIS A 409 -15.78 -6.79 9.90
N ALA A 410 -14.89 -6.22 9.10
CA ALA A 410 -14.18 -5.01 9.50
C ALA A 410 -13.97 -4.03 8.35
N TYR A 411 -14.19 -2.74 8.65
CA TYR A 411 -14.01 -1.63 7.72
C TYR A 411 -13.24 -0.51 8.38
N ALA A 412 -12.33 0.11 7.65
CA ALA A 412 -11.55 1.23 8.11
C ALA A 412 -11.39 2.30 7.03
N LEU A 413 -11.19 3.53 7.46
CA LEU A 413 -10.87 4.67 6.61
C LEU A 413 -9.91 5.60 7.37
N VAL A 414 -8.77 5.90 6.75
CA VAL A 414 -7.74 6.76 7.32
C VAL A 414 -7.24 7.74 6.27
N GLY A 415 -7.29 9.04 6.57
CA GLY A 415 -6.89 10.10 5.62
C GLY A 415 -7.25 11.48 6.11
#